data_0b809c25184689f1a557c1885c742624
#
_entry.id   0b809c25184689f1a557c1885c742624
#
_cell.length_a   1.000
_cell.length_b   1.000
_cell.length_c   1.000
_cell.angle_alpha   90.00
_cell.angle_beta   90.00
_cell.angle_gamma   90.00
#
_symmetry.space_group_name_H-M   'P 1'
#
loop_
_entity.id
_entity.type
_entity.pdbx_description
1 polymer ?
#
loop_
_entity_poly.entity_id
_entity_poly.type
_entity_poly.pdbx_seq_one_letter_code
_entity_poly.pdbx_strand_id
1 'polypeptide(L)'
;CLVGSEMCIRDRQSSWQMKLLATSDSTKVICAVSTACAPACDSDVHFYTTGWEELPASSFLTPPVMKDFLSLPDTVMDYEVRDAGEQADMLLMKADLSAKDNTLTFTFTTTDYMDKEAAEKLKPYLRRPVVYVWKEGGYDRK
;
A
#
# COMPACT_ATOMS: atom_id res chain seq x y z
N CYS A 1 -4.79 -18.26 5.46
CA CYS A 1 -3.41 -18.68 5.22
C CYS A 1 -2.48 -18.22 6.35
N LEU A 2 -1.51 -19.05 6.70
CA LEU A 2 -0.49 -18.74 7.70
C LEU A 2 0.86 -18.94 7.06
N VAL A 3 1.74 -17.93 7.12
CA VAL A 3 3.05 -17.96 6.49
C VAL A 3 4.10 -17.46 7.49
N GLY A 4 4.88 -18.37 8.05
CA GLY A 4 5.88 -18.04 9.08
C GLY A 4 5.21 -17.39 10.29
N SER A 5 5.63 -16.16 10.65
CA SER A 5 5.02 -15.37 11.72
C SER A 5 3.88 -14.47 11.23
N GLU A 6 3.37 -14.71 10.03
CA GLU A 6 2.28 -13.96 9.45
C GLU A 6 0.98 -14.74 9.52
N MET A 7 -0.13 -14.02 9.68
CA MET A 7 -1.47 -14.59 9.57
C MET A 7 -2.20 -13.88 8.43
N CYS A 8 -2.92 -14.64 7.61
CA CYS A 8 -3.65 -14.11 6.48
C CYS A 8 -5.06 -14.71 6.47
N ILE A 9 -6.06 -13.83 6.51
CA ILE A 9 -7.48 -14.19 6.38
C ILE A 9 -7.94 -13.64 5.03
N ARG A 10 -8.50 -14.49 4.20
CA ARG A 10 -8.91 -14.09 2.85
C ARG A 10 -10.31 -14.59 2.53
N ASP A 11 -11.16 -13.71 2.03
CA ASP A 11 -12.41 -14.06 1.36
C ASP A 11 -12.42 -13.43 -0.05
N ARG A 12 -13.59 -13.37 -0.68
CA ARG A 12 -13.69 -12.89 -2.07
C ARG A 12 -13.34 -11.41 -2.25
N GLN A 13 -13.59 -10.57 -1.25
CA GLN A 13 -13.49 -9.12 -1.37
C GLN A 13 -12.61 -8.48 -0.31
N SER A 14 -12.19 -9.25 0.67
CA SER A 14 -11.35 -8.73 1.73
C SER A 14 -10.26 -9.72 2.10
N SER A 15 -9.16 -9.18 2.62
CA SER A 15 -8.08 -9.98 3.17
C SER A 15 -7.46 -9.25 4.36
N TRP A 16 -6.83 -10.00 5.24
CA TRP A 16 -6.17 -9.46 6.40
C TRP A 16 -4.83 -10.16 6.60
N GLN A 17 -3.78 -9.37 6.75
CA GLN A 17 -2.42 -9.86 6.96
C GLN A 17 -1.87 -9.27 8.25
N MET A 18 -1.03 -10.02 8.93
CA MET A 18 -0.41 -9.60 10.16
C MET A 18 1.03 -10.10 10.22
N LYS A 19 1.94 -9.27 10.71
CA LYS A 19 3.33 -9.63 10.88
C LYS A 19 3.89 -9.05 12.18
N LEU A 20 4.67 -9.87 12.87
CA LEU A 20 5.38 -9.45 14.08
C LEU A 20 6.73 -8.87 13.71
N LEU A 21 7.00 -7.65 14.15
CA LEU A 21 8.22 -6.90 13.80
C LEU A 21 9.00 -6.54 15.07
N ALA A 22 10.31 -6.67 15.00
CA ALA A 22 11.18 -6.35 16.14
C ALA A 22 11.57 -4.87 16.12
N THR A 23 11.60 -4.27 17.32
CA THR A 23 12.10 -2.91 17.52
C THR A 23 13.51 -2.93 18.11
N SER A 24 14.14 -1.75 18.20
CA SER A 24 15.52 -1.62 18.67
C SER A 24 15.71 -1.95 20.17
N ASP A 25 14.63 -1.94 20.95
CA ASP A 25 14.68 -2.17 22.41
C ASP A 25 14.21 -3.56 22.81
N SER A 26 14.25 -4.51 21.88
CA SER A 26 13.83 -5.92 22.08
C SER A 26 12.32 -6.10 22.25
N THR A 27 11.52 -5.04 22.12
CA THR A 27 10.07 -5.17 22.05
C THR A 27 9.64 -5.56 20.65
N LYS A 28 8.38 -5.91 20.49
CA LYS A 28 7.81 -6.29 19.18
C LYS A 28 6.55 -5.49 18.91
N VAL A 29 6.34 -5.22 17.63
CA VAL A 29 5.18 -4.50 17.13
C VAL A 29 4.46 -5.38 16.13
N ILE A 30 3.15 -5.38 16.18
CA ILE A 30 2.32 -6.12 15.22
C ILE A 30 1.89 -5.14 14.14
N CYS A 31 2.25 -5.45 12.89
CA CYS A 31 1.76 -4.73 11.72
C CYS A 31 0.59 -5.50 11.12
N ALA A 32 -0.58 -4.89 11.06
CA ALA A 32 -1.76 -5.50 10.50
C ALA A 32 -2.20 -4.74 9.25
N VAL A 33 -2.43 -5.47 8.16
CA VAL A 33 -2.88 -4.91 6.88
C VAL A 33 -4.26 -5.48 6.56
N SER A 34 -5.23 -4.60 6.46
CA SER A 34 -6.61 -4.93 6.09
C SER A 34 -6.85 -4.44 4.67
N THR A 35 -7.25 -5.31 3.76
CA THR A 35 -7.48 -4.98 2.35
C THR A 35 -8.91 -5.31 1.97
N ALA A 36 -9.57 -4.37 1.29
CA ALA A 36 -10.90 -4.57 0.71
C ALA A 36 -10.85 -4.20 -0.78
N CYS A 37 -11.52 -4.99 -1.62
CA CYS A 37 -11.52 -4.80 -3.07
C CYS A 37 -12.95 -4.67 -3.61
N ALA A 38 -13.23 -3.57 -4.39
CA ALA A 38 -14.55 -3.37 -5.00
C ALA A 38 -14.52 -2.23 -6.06
N PRO A 39 -14.08 -2.44 -7.30
CA PRO A 39 -13.20 -3.49 -7.82
C PRO A 39 -11.73 -3.29 -7.49
N ALA A 40 -11.30 -2.04 -7.23
CA ALA A 40 -9.93 -1.75 -6.86
C ALA A 40 -9.71 -2.12 -5.39
N CYS A 41 -8.53 -2.63 -5.09
CA CYS A 41 -8.16 -2.98 -3.73
C CYS A 41 -7.59 -1.76 -3.01
N ASP A 42 -8.02 -1.56 -1.78
CA ASP A 42 -7.48 -0.53 -0.90
C ASP A 42 -7.14 -1.15 0.45
N SER A 43 -6.04 -0.73 1.03
CA SER A 43 -5.52 -1.32 2.27
C SER A 43 -5.35 -0.27 3.36
N ASP A 44 -5.68 -0.65 4.58
CA ASP A 44 -5.36 0.10 5.79
C ASP A 44 -4.26 -0.63 6.55
N VAL A 45 -3.27 0.12 7.01
CA VAL A 45 -2.15 -0.42 7.78
C VAL A 45 -2.24 0.09 9.21
N HIS A 46 -2.28 -0.83 10.16
CA HIS A 46 -2.36 -0.53 11.58
C HIS A 46 -1.22 -1.19 12.33
N PHE A 47 -0.82 -0.58 13.43
CA PHE A 47 0.25 -1.11 14.28
C PHE A 47 -0.29 -1.30 15.69
N TYR A 48 0.11 -2.40 16.32
CA TYR A 48 -0.34 -2.76 17.68
C TYR A 48 0.84 -3.22 18.52
N THR A 49 0.72 -3.06 19.83
CA THR A 49 1.60 -3.74 20.77
C THR A 49 1.27 -5.23 20.81
N THR A 50 2.13 -6.04 21.43
CA THR A 50 1.81 -7.46 21.64
C THR A 50 0.62 -7.68 22.58
N GLY A 51 0.23 -6.65 23.33
CA GLY A 51 -1.00 -6.63 24.11
C GLY A 51 -2.23 -6.12 23.36
N TRP A 52 -2.12 -5.92 22.02
CA TRP A 52 -3.20 -5.45 21.15
C TRP A 52 -3.65 -4.00 21.38
N GLU A 53 -2.81 -3.19 21.97
CA GLU A 53 -3.04 -1.75 22.04
C GLU A 53 -2.60 -1.10 20.73
N GLU A 54 -3.49 -0.32 20.13
CA GLU A 54 -3.19 0.35 18.87
C GLU A 54 -2.15 1.44 19.05
N LEU A 55 -1.18 1.48 18.14
CA LEU A 55 -0.13 2.49 18.09
C LEU A 55 -0.35 3.41 16.90
N PRO A 56 0.07 4.69 16.98
CA PRO A 56 -0.09 5.60 15.84
C PRO A 56 0.76 5.13 14.65
N ALA A 57 0.11 4.90 13.51
CA ALA A 57 0.77 4.42 12.31
C ALA A 57 1.85 5.39 11.81
N SER A 58 1.65 6.70 12.01
CA SER A 58 2.61 7.72 11.61
C SER A 58 3.95 7.62 12.32
N SER A 59 4.02 6.92 13.46
CA SER A 59 5.28 6.67 14.18
C SER A 59 6.15 5.63 13.47
N PHE A 60 5.59 4.81 12.61
CA PHE A 60 6.28 3.68 11.98
C PHE A 60 6.32 3.76 10.46
N LEU A 61 5.41 4.48 9.84
CA LEU A 61 5.24 4.47 8.39
C LEU A 61 4.75 5.84 7.91
N THR A 62 5.46 6.38 6.90
CA THR A 62 4.96 7.50 6.12
C THR A 62 4.38 6.93 4.84
N PRO A 63 3.04 6.91 4.68
CA PRO A 63 2.44 6.24 3.54
C PRO A 63 2.77 6.94 2.23
N PRO A 64 2.74 6.21 1.10
CA PRO A 64 2.92 6.84 -0.21
C PRO A 64 1.81 7.82 -0.51
N VAL A 65 2.10 8.79 -1.39
CA VAL A 65 1.12 9.74 -1.91
C VAL A 65 0.91 9.50 -3.39
N MET A 66 -0.08 10.15 -3.99
CA MET A 66 -0.42 9.95 -5.40
C MET A 66 0.79 10.15 -6.34
N LYS A 67 1.63 11.14 -6.05
CA LYS A 67 2.83 11.43 -6.85
C LYS A 67 3.85 10.29 -6.86
N ASP A 68 3.79 9.41 -5.89
CA ASP A 68 4.70 8.26 -5.82
C ASP A 68 4.33 7.19 -6.86
N PHE A 69 3.09 7.17 -7.32
CA PHE A 69 2.57 6.17 -8.25
C PHE A 69 2.25 6.73 -9.62
N LEU A 70 1.79 7.98 -9.70
CA LEU A 70 1.34 8.61 -10.93
C LEU A 70 2.00 9.98 -11.06
N SER A 71 2.79 10.16 -12.11
CA SER A 71 3.48 11.41 -12.37
C SER A 71 3.16 11.89 -13.77
N LEU A 72 2.24 12.86 -13.86
CA LEU A 72 1.92 13.54 -15.12
C LEU A 72 2.73 14.83 -15.20
N PRO A 73 3.51 15.02 -16.29
CA PRO A 73 4.19 16.30 -16.50
C PRO A 73 3.19 17.44 -16.69
N ASP A 74 3.48 18.61 -16.16
CA ASP A 74 2.64 19.81 -16.35
C ASP A 74 2.52 20.19 -17.82
N THR A 75 3.45 19.72 -18.65
CA THR A 75 3.54 20.01 -20.08
C THR A 75 2.78 19.03 -20.96
N VAL A 76 2.01 18.08 -20.38
CA VAL A 76 1.20 17.14 -21.16
C VAL A 76 0.17 17.92 -21.96
N MET A 77 0.24 17.79 -23.30
CA MET A 77 -0.66 18.46 -24.23
C MET A 77 -1.87 17.61 -24.62
N ASP A 78 -1.79 16.31 -24.38
CA ASP A 78 -2.87 15.38 -24.70
C ASP A 78 -4.04 15.56 -23.74
N TYR A 79 -5.15 16.03 -24.24
CA TYR A 79 -6.38 16.26 -23.45
C TYR A 79 -6.89 14.97 -22.80
N GLU A 80 -6.83 13.86 -23.55
CA GLU A 80 -7.31 12.57 -23.03
C GLU A 80 -6.49 12.08 -21.85
N VAL A 81 -5.17 12.31 -21.87
CA VAL A 81 -4.30 11.97 -20.77
C VAL A 81 -4.58 12.86 -19.55
N ARG A 82 -4.82 14.13 -19.76
CA ARG A 82 -5.15 15.06 -18.68
C ARG A 82 -6.48 14.69 -18.02
N ASP A 83 -7.48 14.38 -18.84
CA ASP A 83 -8.80 13.96 -18.37
C ASP A 83 -8.69 12.65 -17.56
N ALA A 84 -7.92 11.68 -18.07
CA ALA A 84 -7.67 10.44 -17.35
C ALA A 84 -7.00 10.70 -15.99
N GLY A 85 -6.06 11.64 -15.93
CA GLY A 85 -5.42 12.04 -14.67
C GLY A 85 -6.40 12.65 -13.67
N GLU A 86 -7.37 13.42 -14.15
CA GLU A 86 -8.42 14.00 -13.31
C GLU A 86 -9.39 12.94 -12.81
N GLN A 87 -9.64 11.89 -13.57
CA GLN A 87 -10.47 10.75 -13.16
C GLN A 87 -9.79 9.95 -12.04
N ALA A 88 -8.47 9.97 -11.96
CA ALA A 88 -7.71 9.32 -10.88
C ALA A 88 -7.69 10.24 -9.63
N ASP A 89 -8.86 10.57 -9.13
CA ASP A 89 -9.03 11.54 -8.04
C ASP A 89 -8.89 10.94 -6.65
N MET A 90 -8.88 9.63 -6.55
CA MET A 90 -8.81 8.91 -5.29
C MET A 90 -7.59 7.99 -5.28
N LEU A 91 -6.76 8.13 -4.25
CA LEU A 91 -5.60 7.25 -4.08
C LEU A 91 -6.03 5.94 -3.44
N LEU A 92 -6.09 4.89 -4.24
CA LEU A 92 -6.32 3.53 -3.76
C LEU A 92 -5.04 2.73 -3.94
N MET A 93 -4.62 2.03 -2.91
CA MET A 93 -3.40 1.25 -2.94
C MET A 93 -3.54 -0.01 -2.09
N LYS A 94 -3.01 -1.10 -2.62
CA LYS A 94 -2.95 -2.38 -1.93
C LYS A 94 -1.62 -2.53 -1.24
N ALA A 95 -1.63 -2.87 0.04
CA ALA A 95 -0.43 -3.15 0.81
C ALA A 95 -0.25 -4.64 1.00
N ASP A 96 0.95 -5.14 0.76
CA ASP A 96 1.30 -6.55 0.94
C ASP A 96 2.52 -6.70 1.83
N LEU A 97 2.39 -7.49 2.88
CA LEU A 97 3.51 -7.88 3.74
C LEU A 97 4.22 -9.08 3.11
N SER A 98 5.56 -9.03 3.07
CA SER A 98 6.34 -10.14 2.55
C SER A 98 6.45 -11.26 3.60
N ALA A 99 6.31 -12.50 3.16
CA ALA A 99 6.55 -13.68 3.99
C ALA A 99 8.03 -14.01 4.11
N LYS A 100 8.87 -13.50 3.22
CA LYS A 100 10.28 -13.88 3.11
C LYS A 100 11.23 -12.91 3.78
N ASP A 101 10.83 -11.64 3.89
CA ASP A 101 11.67 -10.60 4.42
C ASP A 101 10.81 -9.54 5.14
N ASN A 102 11.42 -8.43 5.55
CA ASN A 102 10.75 -7.37 6.29
C ASN A 102 10.31 -6.23 5.37
N THR A 103 9.77 -6.56 4.20
CA THR A 103 9.27 -5.56 3.27
C THR A 103 7.76 -5.44 3.30
N LEU A 104 7.28 -4.23 3.05
CA LEU A 104 5.88 -3.88 2.85
C LEU A 104 5.78 -3.17 1.51
N THR A 105 5.00 -3.71 0.59
CA THR A 105 4.87 -3.19 -0.77
C THR A 105 3.49 -2.58 -0.98
N PHE A 106 3.47 -1.34 -1.46
CA PHE A 106 2.23 -0.65 -1.86
C PHE A 106 2.13 -0.64 -3.38
N THR A 107 1.01 -1.13 -3.88
CA THR A 107 0.71 -1.18 -5.32
C THR A 107 -0.48 -0.26 -5.61
N PHE A 108 -0.34 0.60 -6.61
CA PHE A 108 -1.41 1.52 -7.02
C PHE A 108 -2.54 0.74 -7.69
N THR A 109 -3.76 0.89 -7.18
CA THR A 109 -4.92 0.14 -7.68
C THR A 109 -6.03 1.04 -8.20
N THR A 110 -5.88 2.35 -8.14
CA THR A 110 -6.89 3.31 -8.58
C THR A 110 -7.35 3.05 -10.02
N THR A 111 -6.42 2.64 -10.89
CA THR A 111 -6.74 2.35 -12.29
C THR A 111 -7.69 1.16 -12.47
N ASP A 112 -7.82 0.29 -11.47
CA ASP A 112 -8.70 -0.88 -11.54
C ASP A 112 -10.19 -0.51 -11.47
N TYR A 113 -10.53 0.66 -10.92
CA TYR A 113 -11.92 1.11 -10.90
C TYR A 113 -12.23 2.13 -12.01
N MET A 114 -11.21 2.60 -12.72
CA MET A 114 -11.35 3.56 -13.82
C MET A 114 -11.80 2.87 -15.11
N ASP A 115 -12.32 3.65 -16.04
CA ASP A 115 -12.56 3.16 -17.40
C ASP A 115 -11.26 2.63 -18.01
N LYS A 116 -11.37 1.53 -18.76
CA LYS A 116 -10.21 0.92 -19.41
C LYS A 116 -9.40 1.89 -20.25
N GLU A 117 -10.09 2.72 -21.02
CA GLU A 117 -9.43 3.69 -21.90
C GLU A 117 -8.65 4.72 -21.09
N ALA A 118 -9.25 5.24 -20.02
CA ALA A 118 -8.59 6.20 -19.15
C ALA A 118 -7.39 5.56 -18.44
N ALA A 119 -7.54 4.34 -17.94
CA ALA A 119 -6.44 3.62 -17.28
C ALA A 119 -5.27 3.38 -18.22
N GLU A 120 -5.53 3.02 -19.48
CA GLU A 120 -4.48 2.81 -20.46
C GLU A 120 -3.74 4.09 -20.83
N LYS A 121 -4.43 5.22 -20.85
CA LYS A 121 -3.81 6.53 -21.09
C LYS A 121 -2.81 6.89 -19.98
N LEU A 122 -3.04 6.44 -18.76
CA LEU A 122 -2.16 6.70 -17.63
C LEU A 122 -0.97 5.74 -17.52
N LYS A 123 -1.01 4.58 -18.17
CA LYS A 123 0.05 3.57 -18.09
C LYS A 123 1.47 4.11 -18.26
N PRO A 124 1.77 4.94 -19.28
CA PRO A 124 3.13 5.44 -19.45
C PRO A 124 3.63 6.32 -18.31
N TYR A 125 2.73 6.83 -17.49
CA TYR A 125 3.02 7.75 -16.40
C TYR A 125 2.97 7.08 -15.03
N LEU A 126 2.65 5.79 -14.98
CA LEU A 126 2.63 5.03 -13.73
C LEU A 126 4.04 4.63 -13.34
N ARG A 127 4.31 4.76 -12.05
CA ARG A 127 5.59 4.36 -11.46
C ARG A 127 5.49 2.95 -10.88
N ARG A 128 6.64 2.41 -10.49
CA ARG A 128 6.72 1.10 -9.84
C ARG A 128 6.05 1.11 -8.47
N PRO A 129 5.62 -0.06 -7.96
CA PRO A 129 5.16 -0.15 -6.57
C PRO A 129 6.20 0.40 -5.60
N VAL A 130 5.73 0.99 -4.52
CA VAL A 130 6.60 1.54 -3.48
C VAL A 130 6.89 0.47 -2.45
N VAL A 131 8.15 0.20 -2.19
CA VAL A 131 8.60 -0.81 -1.25
C VAL A 131 9.22 -0.15 -0.02
N TYR A 132 8.80 -0.60 1.15
CA TYR A 132 9.37 -0.19 2.43
C TYR A 132 10.08 -1.38 3.07
N VAL A 133 11.13 -1.10 3.81
CA VAL A 133 11.86 -2.11 4.59
C VAL A 133 11.77 -1.74 6.07
N TRP A 134 11.41 -2.69 6.91
CA TRP A 134 11.41 -2.48 8.35
C TRP A 134 12.85 -2.43 8.88
N LYS A 135 13.16 -1.35 9.56
CA LYS A 135 14.46 -1.14 10.22
C LYS A 135 14.21 -0.65 11.64
N GLU A 136 14.58 -1.44 12.60
CA GLU A 136 14.65 -1.11 14.02
C GLU A 136 13.69 -0.02 14.53
N GLY A 137 12.38 -0.24 14.35
CA GLY A 137 11.37 0.66 14.86
C GLY A 137 10.62 1.49 13.82
N GLY A 138 10.75 1.18 12.52
CA GLY A 138 9.98 1.84 11.50
C GLY A 138 10.21 1.30 10.11
N TYR A 139 9.31 1.66 9.19
CA TYR A 139 9.46 1.37 7.78
C TYR A 139 10.13 2.54 7.07
N ASP A 140 11.19 2.24 6.33
CA ASP A 140 11.88 3.19 5.46
C ASP A 140 11.71 2.77 4.00
N ARG A 141 11.61 3.73 3.09
CA ARG A 141 11.58 3.45 1.65
C ARG A 141 12.88 2.79 1.20
N LYS A 142 12.69 1.77 0.39
CA LYS A 142 13.80 1.06 -0.21
C LYS A 142 14.40 1.85 -1.38
#